data_ddb6d002db53ca358e61daea00730e40
#
_entry.id   ddb6d002db53ca358e61daea00730e40
#
_cell.length_a   1.000
_cell.length_b   1.000
_cell.length_c   1.000
_cell.angle_alpha   90.00
_cell.angle_beta   90.00
_cell.angle_gamma   90.00
#
_symmetry.space_group_name_H-M   'P 1'
#
loop_
_entity.id
_entity.type
_entity.pdbx_description
1 polymer ?
#
loop_
_entity_poly.entity_id
_entity_poly.type
_entity_poly.pdbx_seq_one_letter_code
_entity_poly.pdbx_strand_id
1 'polypeptide(L)'
;MKDHLYYFHQTPEQLAKDIISNIPFDVDDIVLEPFAGEGAFFENIPEELTKYRCEIEDEDGDFRDFNYEGKKPTMILSNPPFRLDGFNAFFDILRFFSKVRSVKKIIFLCSDVCYSSLTPIRMMKINEEGMFLQKITTCVVKKWRGRYRVLYFGREYNDAFDYYMASY
;
A
#
# COMPACT_ATOMS: atom_id res chain seq x y z
N MET A 1 -15.72 -26.00 -3.36
CA MET A 1 -15.98 -24.64 -2.88
C MET A 1 -14.83 -24.28 -1.94
N LYS A 2 -13.87 -23.48 -2.38
CA LYS A 2 -12.82 -22.98 -1.50
C LYS A 2 -13.38 -21.69 -0.91
N ASP A 3 -13.72 -21.74 0.38
CA ASP A 3 -14.08 -20.53 1.13
C ASP A 3 -12.82 -19.65 1.27
N HIS A 4 -12.60 -18.79 0.28
CA HIS A 4 -11.63 -17.72 0.38
C HIS A 4 -12.24 -16.66 1.32
N LEU A 5 -12.08 -16.87 2.62
CA LEU A 5 -12.36 -15.85 3.64
C LEU A 5 -11.30 -14.73 3.54
N TYR A 6 -11.35 -13.97 2.44
CA TYR A 6 -10.69 -12.67 2.39
C TYR A 6 -11.54 -11.73 3.27
N TYR A 7 -11.06 -11.39 4.44
CA TYR A 7 -11.60 -10.24 5.18
C TYR A 7 -11.22 -8.97 4.42
N PHE A 8 -11.96 -8.74 3.33
CA PHE A 8 -11.80 -7.57 2.50
C PHE A 8 -12.74 -6.49 3.04
N HIS A 9 -12.18 -5.39 3.51
CA HIS A 9 -12.95 -4.18 3.79
C HIS A 9 -12.85 -3.28 2.56
N GLN A 10 -13.94 -3.21 1.81
CA GLN A 10 -14.05 -2.25 0.73
C GLN A 10 -13.80 -0.84 1.26
N THR A 11 -12.91 -0.12 0.60
CA THR A 11 -12.62 1.27 0.96
C THR A 11 -13.84 2.13 0.61
N PRO A 12 -14.44 2.86 1.58
CA PRO A 12 -15.49 3.80 1.26
C PRO A 12 -14.99 4.86 0.26
N GLU A 13 -15.81 5.15 -0.76
CA GLU A 13 -15.45 6.09 -1.82
C GLU A 13 -15.00 7.46 -1.28
N GLN A 14 -15.72 8.00 -0.30
CA GLN A 14 -15.36 9.28 0.32
C GLN A 14 -14.00 9.22 1.02
N LEU A 15 -13.66 8.12 1.68
CA LEU A 15 -12.35 7.95 2.30
C LEU A 15 -11.24 7.90 1.23
N ALA A 16 -11.47 7.20 0.12
CA ALA A 16 -10.53 7.16 -0.99
C ALA A 16 -10.30 8.57 -1.57
N LYS A 17 -11.36 9.35 -1.80
CA LYS A 17 -11.27 10.75 -2.24
C LYS A 17 -10.48 11.61 -1.27
N ASP A 18 -10.75 11.49 0.04
CA ASP A 18 -10.06 12.26 1.08
C ASP A 18 -8.56 11.90 1.13
N ILE A 19 -8.22 10.63 0.98
CA ILE A 19 -6.81 10.18 0.94
C ILE A 19 -6.13 10.73 -0.31
N ILE A 20 -6.73 10.56 -1.48
CA ILE A 20 -6.18 10.98 -2.76
C ILE A 20 -5.97 12.49 -2.81
N SER A 21 -6.91 13.29 -2.28
CA SER A 21 -6.78 14.76 -2.24
C SER A 21 -5.58 15.24 -1.41
N ASN A 22 -5.03 14.39 -0.55
CA ASN A 22 -3.86 14.69 0.29
C ASN A 22 -2.55 14.06 -0.22
N ILE A 23 -2.58 13.42 -1.39
CA ILE A 23 -1.38 12.88 -2.04
C ILE A 23 -0.78 13.94 -2.98
N PRO A 24 0.49 14.32 -2.78
CA PRO A 24 1.19 15.17 -3.73
C PRO A 24 1.62 14.32 -4.95
N PHE A 25 0.76 14.25 -5.96
CA PHE A 25 1.10 13.61 -7.22
C PHE A 25 2.05 14.49 -8.04
N ASP A 26 3.05 13.85 -8.64
CA ASP A 26 3.87 14.45 -9.68
C ASP A 26 3.27 14.16 -11.06
N VAL A 27 3.47 15.04 -12.02
CA VAL A 27 2.88 14.93 -13.37
C VAL A 27 3.33 13.68 -14.14
N ASP A 28 4.45 13.10 -13.75
CA ASP A 28 5.05 11.90 -14.32
C ASP A 28 4.82 10.64 -13.45
N ASP A 29 4.00 10.74 -12.40
CA ASP A 29 3.66 9.57 -11.62
C ASP A 29 2.87 8.56 -12.46
N ILE A 30 3.28 7.31 -12.37
CA ILE A 30 2.59 6.14 -12.92
C ILE A 30 2.07 5.36 -11.71
N VAL A 31 0.75 5.35 -11.53
CA VAL A 31 0.12 4.80 -10.33
C VAL A 31 -0.36 3.37 -10.58
N LEU A 32 -0.02 2.45 -9.69
CA LEU A 32 -0.57 1.09 -9.67
C LEU A 32 -1.38 0.89 -8.39
N GLU A 33 -2.65 0.48 -8.55
CA GLU A 33 -3.47 -0.09 -7.48
C GLU A 33 -3.47 -1.62 -7.59
N PRO A 34 -2.66 -2.32 -6.77
CA PRO A 34 -2.47 -3.77 -6.92
C PRO A 34 -3.57 -4.63 -6.28
N PHE A 35 -4.53 -4.02 -5.57
CA PHE A 35 -5.66 -4.67 -4.90
C PHE A 35 -6.88 -3.77 -5.05
N ALA A 36 -7.37 -3.64 -6.29
CA ALA A 36 -8.34 -2.61 -6.64
C ALA A 36 -9.74 -2.85 -6.05
N GLY A 37 -10.13 -4.12 -5.88
CA GLY A 37 -11.48 -4.45 -5.47
C GLY A 37 -12.51 -3.77 -6.38
N GLU A 38 -13.45 -3.03 -5.80
CA GLU A 38 -14.44 -2.24 -6.56
C GLU A 38 -13.87 -0.92 -7.15
N GLY A 39 -12.57 -0.65 -7.01
CA GLY A 39 -11.91 0.48 -7.66
C GLY A 39 -12.00 1.82 -6.91
N ALA A 40 -12.29 1.82 -5.62
CA ALA A 40 -12.48 3.07 -4.87
C ALA A 40 -11.30 4.05 -4.96
N PHE A 41 -10.07 3.56 -4.98
CA PHE A 41 -8.90 4.41 -5.25
C PHE A 41 -8.74 4.66 -6.74
N PHE A 42 -8.79 3.61 -7.57
CA PHE A 42 -8.51 3.68 -9.00
C PHE A 42 -9.35 4.73 -9.71
N GLU A 43 -10.65 4.76 -9.42
CA GLU A 43 -11.60 5.70 -10.04
C GLU A 43 -11.35 7.16 -9.63
N ASN A 44 -10.69 7.37 -8.48
CA ASN A 44 -10.42 8.71 -7.96
C ASN A 44 -8.98 9.20 -8.18
N ILE A 45 -8.07 8.35 -8.72
CA ILE A 45 -6.75 8.81 -9.19
C ILE A 45 -6.95 9.79 -10.35
N PRO A 46 -6.26 10.96 -10.36
CA PRO A 46 -6.38 11.95 -11.42
C PRO A 46 -6.28 11.34 -12.83
N GLU A 47 -7.18 11.74 -13.72
CA GLU A 47 -7.28 11.16 -15.07
C GLU A 47 -6.07 11.49 -15.97
N GLU A 48 -5.38 12.57 -15.67
CA GLU A 48 -4.17 12.99 -16.38
C GLU A 48 -2.95 12.10 -16.08
N LEU A 49 -3.01 11.27 -15.04
CA LEU A 49 -1.93 10.35 -14.70
C LEU A 49 -2.10 8.99 -15.40
N THR A 50 -0.98 8.39 -15.75
CA THR A 50 -0.99 6.98 -16.17
C THR A 50 -1.30 6.12 -14.96
N LYS A 51 -2.38 5.31 -15.05
CA LYS A 51 -2.80 4.45 -13.97
C LYS A 51 -3.07 3.02 -14.43
N TYR A 52 -2.75 2.08 -13.55
CA TYR A 52 -2.97 0.65 -13.73
C TYR A 52 -3.62 0.07 -12.47
N ARG A 53 -4.36 -1.02 -12.63
CA ARG A 53 -4.89 -1.79 -11.51
C ARG A 53 -4.63 -3.28 -11.68
N CYS A 54 -4.64 -4.00 -10.56
CA CYS A 54 -4.74 -5.45 -10.52
C CYS A 54 -5.89 -5.83 -9.60
N GLU A 55 -6.60 -6.89 -9.98
CA GLU A 55 -7.60 -7.54 -9.15
C GLU A 55 -7.62 -9.04 -9.51
N ILE A 56 -7.38 -9.89 -8.52
CA ILE A 56 -7.18 -11.32 -8.76
C ILE A 56 -8.43 -12.03 -9.32
N GLU A 57 -9.61 -11.46 -9.08
CA GLU A 57 -10.88 -12.00 -9.57
C GLU A 57 -11.24 -11.47 -10.98
N ASP A 58 -10.48 -10.50 -11.49
CA ASP A 58 -10.69 -9.86 -12.78
C ASP A 58 -9.63 -10.28 -13.82
N GLU A 59 -9.84 -9.85 -15.08
CA GLU A 59 -8.87 -10.01 -16.17
C GLU A 59 -7.55 -9.25 -15.92
N ASP A 60 -7.57 -8.27 -15.02
CA ASP A 60 -6.40 -7.48 -14.61
C ASP A 60 -5.36 -8.32 -13.83
N GLY A 61 -5.79 -9.44 -13.25
CA GLY A 61 -4.92 -10.48 -12.72
C GLY A 61 -4.23 -10.16 -11.39
N ASP A 62 -3.33 -11.05 -11.01
CA ASP A 62 -2.55 -10.95 -9.77
C ASP A 62 -1.44 -9.90 -9.90
N PHE A 63 -1.25 -9.08 -8.87
CA PHE A 63 -0.17 -8.09 -8.82
C PHE A 63 1.22 -8.70 -9.00
N ARG A 64 1.40 -9.98 -8.68
CA ARG A 64 2.68 -10.70 -8.84
C ARG A 64 3.04 -10.94 -10.31
N ASP A 65 2.04 -11.00 -11.18
CA ASP A 65 2.18 -11.23 -12.62
C ASP A 65 2.21 -9.93 -13.43
N PHE A 66 2.06 -8.77 -12.75
CA PHE A 66 2.08 -7.48 -13.41
C PHE A 66 3.42 -7.18 -14.07
N ASN A 67 3.41 -6.61 -15.27
CA ASN A 67 4.62 -6.28 -16.03
C ASN A 67 5.31 -5.01 -15.49
N TYR A 68 6.05 -5.15 -14.38
CA TYR A 68 6.76 -4.04 -13.73
C TYR A 68 7.86 -3.44 -14.61
N GLU A 69 8.57 -4.25 -15.39
CA GLU A 69 9.67 -3.78 -16.25
C GLU A 69 9.17 -2.99 -17.46
N GLY A 70 8.01 -3.36 -18.00
CA GLY A 70 7.43 -2.66 -19.15
C GLY A 70 6.63 -1.41 -18.75
N LYS A 71 5.82 -1.51 -17.70
CA LYS A 71 4.90 -0.43 -17.27
C LYS A 71 5.51 0.53 -16.25
N LYS A 72 6.52 0.13 -15.51
CA LYS A 72 7.35 0.93 -14.59
C LYS A 72 6.57 1.83 -13.64
N PRO A 73 5.63 1.30 -12.84
CA PRO A 73 4.90 2.13 -11.88
C PRO A 73 5.86 2.83 -10.93
N THR A 74 5.61 4.12 -10.67
CA THR A 74 6.40 4.94 -9.74
C THR A 74 5.74 5.04 -8.37
N MET A 75 4.43 4.84 -8.32
CA MET A 75 3.62 4.90 -7.10
C MET A 75 2.74 3.67 -6.96
N ILE A 76 2.72 3.10 -5.75
CA ILE A 76 1.75 2.09 -5.34
C ILE A 76 0.76 2.74 -4.38
N LEU A 77 -0.54 2.62 -4.68
CA LEU A 77 -1.61 3.15 -3.84
C LEU A 77 -2.67 2.08 -3.66
N SER A 78 -2.95 1.66 -2.41
CA SER A 78 -3.95 0.62 -2.18
C SER A 78 -4.36 0.47 -0.71
N ASN A 79 -5.42 -0.33 -0.52
CA ASN A 79 -5.79 -0.96 0.74
C ASN A 79 -5.48 -2.47 0.63
N PRO A 80 -4.24 -2.90 0.92
CA PRO A 80 -3.86 -4.29 0.71
C PRO A 80 -4.58 -5.24 1.67
N PRO A 81 -4.81 -6.51 1.29
CA PRO A 81 -5.46 -7.49 2.14
C PRO A 81 -4.65 -7.75 3.41
N PHE A 82 -5.35 -7.96 4.53
CA PHE A 82 -4.71 -8.22 5.83
C PHE A 82 -4.10 -9.62 5.90
N ARG A 83 -4.61 -10.54 5.08
CA ARG A 83 -4.12 -11.91 4.96
C ARG A 83 -4.15 -12.31 3.50
N LEU A 84 -3.06 -12.91 3.05
CA LEU A 84 -2.95 -13.60 1.78
C LEU A 84 -2.51 -15.02 2.09
N ASP A 85 -3.26 -16.03 1.63
CA ASP A 85 -2.95 -17.46 1.85
C ASP A 85 -2.71 -17.85 3.33
N GLY A 86 -3.42 -17.21 4.26
CA GLY A 86 -3.33 -17.50 5.70
C GLY A 86 -2.19 -16.83 6.46
N PHE A 87 -1.33 -16.09 5.78
CA PHE A 87 -0.25 -15.31 6.40
C PHE A 87 -0.65 -13.85 6.66
N ASN A 88 0.07 -13.18 7.57
CA ASN A 88 0.03 -11.73 7.66
C ASN A 88 0.82 -11.16 6.48
N ALA A 89 0.11 -10.98 5.37
CA ALA A 89 0.72 -10.60 4.11
C ALA A 89 1.20 -9.15 4.05
N PHE A 90 0.75 -8.29 4.96
CA PHE A 90 0.99 -6.84 4.86
C PHE A 90 2.48 -6.48 4.75
N PHE A 91 3.31 -7.07 5.62
CA PHE A 91 4.77 -6.86 5.55
C PHE A 91 5.37 -7.40 4.24
N ASP A 92 4.94 -8.59 3.83
CA ASP A 92 5.49 -9.24 2.62
C ASP A 92 5.09 -8.46 1.35
N ILE A 93 3.86 -7.95 1.30
CA ILE A 93 3.38 -7.08 0.22
C ILE A 93 4.18 -5.77 0.20
N LEU A 94 4.34 -5.11 1.34
CA LEU A 94 5.12 -3.88 1.44
C LEU A 94 6.57 -4.12 0.98
N ARG A 95 7.18 -5.22 1.44
CA ARG A 95 8.54 -5.59 1.04
C ARG A 95 8.66 -5.93 -0.44
N PHE A 96 7.67 -6.59 -1.02
CA PHE A 96 7.61 -6.87 -2.45
C PHE A 96 7.74 -5.58 -3.26
N PHE A 97 6.87 -4.59 -2.99
CA PHE A 97 6.90 -3.32 -3.70
C PHE A 97 8.15 -2.48 -3.40
N SER A 98 8.71 -2.59 -2.20
CA SER A 98 9.96 -1.92 -1.84
C SER A 98 11.14 -2.36 -2.72
N LYS A 99 11.11 -3.58 -3.26
CA LYS A 99 12.12 -4.13 -4.16
C LYS A 99 11.94 -3.74 -5.62
N VAL A 100 10.75 -3.28 -6.01
CA VAL A 100 10.50 -2.85 -7.39
C VAL A 100 11.23 -1.54 -7.64
N ARG A 101 12.23 -1.55 -8.52
CA ARG A 101 13.16 -0.41 -8.73
C ARG A 101 12.48 0.86 -9.20
N SER A 102 11.43 0.76 -10.03
CA SER A 102 10.69 1.92 -10.52
C SER A 102 9.85 2.59 -9.43
N VAL A 103 9.43 1.84 -8.39
CA VAL A 103 8.58 2.36 -7.32
C VAL A 103 9.34 3.34 -6.44
N LYS A 104 8.88 4.58 -6.39
CA LYS A 104 9.41 5.67 -5.58
C LYS A 104 8.56 5.95 -4.35
N LYS A 105 7.25 5.72 -4.44
CA LYS A 105 6.27 6.00 -3.39
C LYS A 105 5.36 4.79 -3.16
N ILE A 106 5.09 4.46 -1.89
CA ILE A 106 4.08 3.45 -1.52
C ILE A 106 3.14 4.09 -0.52
N ILE A 107 1.84 4.07 -0.80
CA ILE A 107 0.80 4.64 0.05
C ILE A 107 -0.22 3.54 0.34
N PHE A 108 -0.25 3.08 1.59
CA PHE A 108 -1.13 2.02 2.01
C PHE A 108 -2.12 2.48 3.10
N LEU A 109 -3.40 2.26 2.84
CA LEU A 109 -4.42 2.27 3.89
C LEU A 109 -4.36 0.93 4.63
N CYS A 110 -4.28 0.94 5.94
CA CYS A 110 -4.21 -0.28 6.75
C CYS A 110 -4.88 -0.14 8.11
N SER A 111 -5.24 -1.25 8.73
CA SER A 111 -5.69 -1.28 10.12
C SER A 111 -4.53 -1.11 11.10
N ASP A 112 -4.84 -0.75 12.36
CA ASP A 112 -3.85 -0.74 13.44
C ASP A 112 -3.17 -2.11 13.63
N VAL A 113 -3.86 -3.21 13.35
CA VAL A 113 -3.28 -4.57 13.42
C VAL A 113 -2.18 -4.75 12.38
N CYS A 114 -2.43 -4.31 11.14
CA CYS A 114 -1.42 -4.36 10.08
C CYS A 114 -0.24 -3.45 10.39
N TYR A 115 -0.51 -2.22 10.84
CA TYR A 115 0.55 -1.30 11.26
C TYR A 115 1.39 -1.88 12.40
N SER A 116 0.76 -2.44 13.44
CA SER A 116 1.46 -3.06 14.58
C SER A 116 2.27 -4.30 14.18
N SER A 117 1.95 -4.93 13.06
CA SER A 117 2.75 -6.03 12.52
C SER A 117 4.09 -5.58 11.93
N LEU A 118 4.25 -4.29 11.63
CA LEU A 118 5.50 -3.69 11.20
C LEU A 118 6.42 -3.44 12.41
N THR A 119 6.93 -4.52 12.98
CA THR A 119 7.89 -4.46 14.09
C THR A 119 9.17 -3.71 13.68
N PRO A 120 9.98 -3.18 14.61
CA PRO A 120 11.25 -2.53 14.29
C PRO A 120 12.15 -3.35 13.36
N ILE A 121 12.27 -4.67 13.59
CA ILE A 121 13.04 -5.56 12.72
C ILE A 121 12.50 -5.61 11.29
N ARG A 122 11.18 -5.64 11.13
CA ARG A 122 10.54 -5.62 9.81
C ARG A 122 10.75 -4.27 9.12
N MET A 123 10.65 -3.18 9.86
CA MET A 123 10.89 -1.84 9.32
C MET A 123 12.36 -1.67 8.90
N MET A 124 13.31 -2.18 9.66
CA MET A 124 14.73 -2.19 9.24
C MET A 124 14.91 -2.91 7.90
N LYS A 125 14.23 -4.05 7.69
CA LYS A 125 14.28 -4.77 6.39
C LYS A 125 13.66 -3.96 5.24
N ILE A 126 12.65 -3.14 5.50
CA ILE A 126 12.10 -2.21 4.49
C ILE A 126 13.11 -1.10 4.20
N ASN A 127 13.75 -0.56 5.22
CA ASN A 127 14.79 0.47 5.08
C ASN A 127 16.02 -0.06 4.29
N GLU A 128 16.40 -1.33 4.48
CA GLU A 128 17.46 -2.00 3.71
C GLU A 128 17.15 -2.06 2.19
N GLU A 129 15.85 -2.13 1.84
CA GLU A 129 15.42 -2.04 0.44
C GLU A 129 15.37 -0.58 -0.08
N GLY A 130 15.82 0.39 0.73
CA GLY A 130 15.84 1.81 0.40
C GLY A 130 14.46 2.46 0.37
N MET A 131 13.51 1.93 1.16
CA MET A 131 12.17 2.50 1.32
C MET A 131 11.96 2.89 2.78
N PHE A 132 11.56 4.14 3.03
CA PHE A 132 11.49 4.73 4.36
C PHE A 132 10.09 5.27 4.63
N LEU A 133 9.58 5.07 5.85
CA LEU A 133 8.34 5.66 6.28
C LEU A 133 8.49 7.19 6.36
N GLN A 134 7.60 7.91 5.66
CA GLN A 134 7.65 9.37 5.54
C GLN A 134 6.60 10.05 6.41
N LYS A 135 5.39 9.46 6.45
CA LYS A 135 4.24 10.07 7.11
C LYS A 135 3.25 8.97 7.53
N ILE A 136 2.57 9.21 8.63
CA ILE A 136 1.41 8.42 9.08
C ILE A 136 0.24 9.37 9.26
N THR A 137 -0.90 9.03 8.65
CA THR A 137 -2.17 9.71 8.91
C THR A 137 -3.14 8.73 9.57
N THR A 138 -3.71 9.10 10.70
CA THR A 138 -4.72 8.27 11.37
C THR A 138 -6.10 8.60 10.82
N CYS A 139 -6.85 7.57 10.46
CA CYS A 139 -8.20 7.67 9.94
C CYS A 139 -9.20 7.04 10.92
N VAL A 140 -10.36 7.65 11.07
CA VAL A 140 -11.50 7.09 11.79
C VAL A 140 -12.64 6.91 10.79
N VAL A 141 -13.03 5.66 10.58
CA VAL A 141 -14.11 5.30 9.65
C VAL A 141 -15.30 4.81 10.48
N LYS A 142 -16.40 5.56 10.49
CA LYS A 142 -17.57 5.30 11.37
C LYS A 142 -18.14 3.88 11.27
N LYS A 143 -18.05 3.25 10.08
CA LYS A 143 -18.57 1.90 9.83
C LYS A 143 -17.55 0.79 10.12
N TRP A 144 -16.29 1.13 10.30
CA TRP A 144 -15.23 0.16 10.58
C TRP A 144 -14.89 0.14 12.05
N ARG A 145 -14.66 -1.05 12.59
CA ARG A 145 -14.19 -1.18 13.97
C ARG A 145 -12.68 -0.92 14.02
N GLY A 146 -12.24 -0.13 15.00
CA GLY A 146 -10.84 0.16 15.24
C GLY A 146 -10.35 1.43 14.55
N ARG A 147 -9.04 1.61 14.57
CA ARG A 147 -8.33 2.72 13.94
C ARG A 147 -7.65 2.24 12.67
N TYR A 148 -7.61 3.13 11.70
CA TYR A 148 -6.93 2.90 10.43
C TYR A 148 -5.89 3.97 10.22
N ARG A 149 -4.89 3.63 9.42
CA ARG A 149 -3.78 4.52 9.11
C ARG A 149 -3.52 4.51 7.62
N VAL A 150 -3.13 5.67 7.12
CA VAL A 150 -2.50 5.78 5.81
C VAL A 150 -1.00 5.92 6.05
N LEU A 151 -0.24 4.97 5.53
CA LEU A 151 1.22 4.94 5.63
C LEU A 151 1.80 5.42 4.31
N TYR A 152 2.68 6.41 4.38
CA TYR A 152 3.38 6.96 3.22
C TYR A 152 4.85 6.57 3.31
N PHE A 153 5.32 5.84 2.32
CA PHE A 153 6.73 5.47 2.19
C PHE A 153 7.35 6.13 0.96
N GLY A 154 8.62 6.48 1.05
CA GLY A 154 9.41 7.08 -0.03
C GLY A 154 10.85 6.60 -0.01
N ARG A 155 11.64 7.00 -1.03
CA ARG A 155 13.06 6.62 -1.16
C ARG A 155 14.01 7.51 -0.38
N GLU A 156 13.54 8.65 0.13
CA GLU A 156 14.34 9.54 0.92
C GLU A 156 14.41 9.07 2.37
N TYR A 157 15.59 9.02 2.93
CA TYR A 157 15.78 8.68 4.35
C TYR A 157 15.04 9.69 5.24
N ASN A 158 14.39 9.20 6.28
CA ASN A 158 13.64 10.02 7.24
C ASN A 158 13.98 9.60 8.67
N ASP A 159 14.78 10.39 9.35
CA ASP A 159 15.24 10.15 10.72
C ASP A 159 14.12 10.22 11.78
N ALA A 160 12.98 10.83 11.46
CA ALA A 160 11.80 10.84 12.34
C ALA A 160 11.23 9.43 12.61
N PHE A 161 11.55 8.46 11.73
CA PHE A 161 11.13 7.06 11.83
C PHE A 161 12.31 6.10 11.74
N ASP A 162 13.38 6.39 12.50
CA ASP A 162 14.52 5.50 12.54
C ASP A 162 14.28 4.28 13.42
N TYR A 163 14.84 3.14 13.03
CA TYR A 163 14.67 1.86 13.71
C TYR A 163 16.02 1.21 13.95
N TYR A 164 16.28 0.85 15.20
CA TYR A 164 17.51 0.15 15.60
C TYR A 164 17.21 -0.95 16.60
N MET A 165 18.05 -1.98 16.60
CA MET A 165 18.03 -3.01 17.62
C MET A 165 19.05 -2.68 18.70
N ALA A 166 18.59 -2.67 19.96
CA ALA A 166 19.47 -2.72 21.11
C ALA A 166 19.63 -4.18 21.56
N SER A 167 20.87 -4.65 21.65
CA SER A 167 21.19 -5.94 22.29
C SER A 167 21.66 -5.66 23.70
N TYR A 168 20.92 -6.11 24.68
CA TYR A 168 21.30 -6.06 26.11
C TYR A 168 21.82 -7.41 26.56
#